data_4ab7a76886285cc2595c5d9f43b0a600
#
_entry.id   4ab7a76886285cc2595c5d9f43b0a600
#
_cell.length_a   1.000
_cell.length_b   1.000
_cell.length_c   1.000
_cell.angle_alpha   90.00
_cell.angle_beta   90.00
_cell.angle_gamma   90.00
#
_symmetry.space_group_name_H-M   'P 1'
#
loop_
_entity.id
_entity.type
_entity.pdbx_description
1 polymer ?
#
loop_
_entity_poly.entity_id
_entity_poly.type
_entity_poly.pdbx_seq_one_letter_code
_entity_poly.pdbx_strand_id
1 'polypeptide(L)'
;NADETTDGTDPTDPCSFILTSATTAPDAAWNAADCDGDGVTNGDEVTDGTDPLDDCSFIVTSITVAVTSTSDCDGDGVTNADESTDGTDPTDNCSFVLASATTAPDAAWNAADCDGDGVTNGDEVTDGTDPLDDCSYTAGSITVAVTSTSDCDGDGVTNADETTDGTDPTDPCSFILTGATTAPDAVWNAGDCDGDGVTNGDEVTDGTDPLDDCSFVLGSIS
;
A
#
# COMPACT_ATOMS: atom_id res chain seq x y z
N ASN A 1 26.75 26.07 27.63
CA ASN A 1 27.01 25.36 28.85
C ASN A 1 28.33 24.55 28.81
N ALA A 2 28.81 24.07 30.02
CA ALA A 2 30.10 23.41 30.12
C ALA A 2 30.10 22.03 29.41
N ASP A 3 28.99 21.33 29.48
CA ASP A 3 28.85 20.00 28.87
C ASP A 3 28.84 20.13 27.34
N GLU A 4 28.05 21.02 26.77
CA GLU A 4 28.00 21.31 25.33
C GLU A 4 29.35 21.73 24.76
N THR A 5 30.09 22.57 25.50
CA THR A 5 31.45 22.95 25.08
C THR A 5 32.39 21.75 25.07
N THR A 6 32.19 20.79 25.97
CA THR A 6 33.00 19.56 26.06
C THR A 6 32.61 18.57 24.92
N ASP A 7 31.33 18.50 24.62
CA ASP A 7 30.77 17.62 23.62
C ASP A 7 30.92 18.17 22.20
N GLY A 8 31.28 19.45 22.06
CA GLY A 8 31.46 20.09 20.76
C GLY A 8 30.15 20.56 20.12
N THR A 9 29.07 20.63 20.90
CA THR A 9 27.76 21.17 20.49
C THR A 9 27.68 22.70 20.73
N ASP A 10 26.68 23.38 20.14
CA ASP A 10 26.54 24.84 20.22
C ASP A 10 25.62 25.22 21.38
N PRO A 11 26.15 25.85 22.48
CA PRO A 11 25.34 26.25 23.63
C PRO A 11 24.26 27.31 23.35
N THR A 12 24.21 27.85 22.17
CA THR A 12 23.23 28.87 21.75
C THR A 12 22.15 28.30 20.81
N ASP A 13 22.34 27.09 20.33
CA ASP A 13 21.37 26.36 19.49
C ASP A 13 20.69 25.26 20.33
N PRO A 14 19.39 25.38 20.61
CA PRO A 14 18.67 24.38 21.41
C PRO A 14 18.60 23.01 20.74
N CYS A 15 18.81 22.93 19.40
CA CYS A 15 18.81 21.68 18.66
C CYS A 15 20.22 21.10 18.44
N SER A 16 21.26 21.73 19.02
CA SER A 16 22.64 21.22 18.96
C SER A 16 23.03 20.61 20.31
N PHE A 17 22.62 19.37 20.59
CA PHE A 17 22.84 18.71 21.87
C PHE A 17 23.18 17.21 21.71
N ILE A 18 23.70 16.62 22.78
CA ILE A 18 23.80 15.17 22.95
C ILE A 18 22.96 14.79 24.17
N LEU A 19 21.85 14.11 23.94
CA LEU A 19 20.87 13.79 24.97
C LEU A 19 21.48 12.96 26.12
N THR A 20 22.39 12.04 25.82
CA THR A 20 23.05 11.18 26.80
C THR A 20 24.05 11.93 27.69
N SER A 21 24.47 13.13 27.32
CA SER A 21 25.38 14.00 28.07
C SER A 21 24.64 15.02 28.95
N ALA A 22 23.31 15.11 28.81
CA ALA A 22 22.51 16.09 29.56
C ALA A 22 22.56 15.80 31.07
N THR A 23 23.06 16.78 31.86
CA THR A 23 23.14 16.69 33.32
C THR A 23 22.00 17.40 34.02
N THR A 24 21.21 18.18 33.30
CA THR A 24 20.02 18.90 33.78
C THR A 24 18.82 18.55 32.91
N ALA A 25 17.62 18.59 33.52
CA ALA A 25 16.38 18.39 32.74
C ALA A 25 16.22 19.54 31.72
N PRO A 26 15.78 19.24 30.51
CA PRO A 26 15.44 20.24 29.49
C PRO A 26 14.37 21.23 30.02
N ASP A 27 14.40 22.46 29.53
CA ASP A 27 13.40 23.46 29.90
C ASP A 27 12.10 23.31 29.06
N ALA A 28 11.09 24.13 29.41
CA ALA A 28 9.79 24.05 28.72
C ALA A 28 9.86 24.53 27.26
N ALA A 29 10.82 25.36 26.89
CA ALA A 29 10.99 25.83 25.52
C ALA A 29 11.57 24.73 24.66
N TRP A 30 12.58 24.01 25.15
CA TRP A 30 13.16 22.86 24.49
C TRP A 30 12.15 21.72 24.34
N ASN A 31 11.39 21.40 25.40
CA ASN A 31 10.38 20.34 25.34
C ASN A 31 9.28 20.63 24.32
N ALA A 32 8.99 21.91 24.03
CA ALA A 32 7.96 22.30 23.06
C ALA A 32 8.52 22.55 21.65
N ALA A 33 9.83 22.45 21.46
CA ALA A 33 10.46 22.52 20.15
C ALA A 33 10.34 21.16 19.44
N ASP A 34 10.48 21.19 18.16
CA ASP A 34 10.61 20.06 17.25
C ASP A 34 11.91 20.32 16.48
N CYS A 35 12.97 19.59 16.80
CA CYS A 35 14.31 19.91 16.32
C CYS A 35 14.64 19.28 14.96
N ASP A 36 14.06 18.15 14.64
CA ASP A 36 14.27 17.44 13.38
C ASP A 36 13.13 17.65 12.37
N GLY A 37 11.98 18.12 12.84
CA GLY A 37 10.87 18.49 11.99
C GLY A 37 9.95 17.35 11.62
N ASP A 38 9.95 16.26 12.40
CA ASP A 38 9.10 15.10 12.18
C ASP A 38 7.65 15.29 12.66
N GLY A 39 7.37 16.41 13.34
CA GLY A 39 6.04 16.75 13.83
C GLY A 39 5.77 16.28 15.27
N VAL A 40 6.74 15.65 15.93
CA VAL A 40 6.70 15.31 17.34
C VAL A 40 7.58 16.31 18.10
N THR A 41 7.15 16.72 19.30
CA THR A 41 7.98 17.64 20.09
C THR A 41 9.08 16.89 20.82
N ASN A 42 10.26 17.51 21.02
CA ASN A 42 11.39 16.89 21.73
C ASN A 42 10.96 16.29 23.09
N GLY A 43 10.01 16.92 23.79
CA GLY A 43 9.51 16.44 25.07
C GLY A 43 8.66 15.19 24.97
N ASP A 44 7.87 15.07 23.91
CA ASP A 44 7.08 13.88 23.61
C ASP A 44 8.00 12.76 23.17
N GLU A 45 9.00 13.02 22.33
CA GLU A 45 9.98 12.04 21.88
C GLU A 45 10.78 11.44 23.05
N VAL A 46 11.25 12.26 23.97
CA VAL A 46 11.89 11.74 25.20
C VAL A 46 10.96 10.84 26.00
N THR A 47 9.66 11.13 26.00
CA THR A 47 8.62 10.30 26.65
C THR A 47 8.39 9.00 25.91
N ASP A 48 8.36 9.05 24.59
CA ASP A 48 8.13 7.93 23.69
C ASP A 48 9.38 7.05 23.53
N GLY A 49 10.55 7.63 23.83
CA GLY A 49 11.84 6.95 23.70
C GLY A 49 12.41 6.99 22.29
N THR A 50 12.00 7.96 21.51
CA THR A 50 12.51 8.30 20.16
C THR A 50 13.63 9.34 20.24
N ASP A 51 14.25 9.69 19.11
CA ASP A 51 15.44 10.58 19.07
C ASP A 51 15.06 11.95 18.49
N PRO A 52 15.07 13.05 19.29
CA PRO A 52 14.70 14.39 18.85
C PRO A 52 15.61 15.04 17.80
N LEU A 53 16.53 14.31 17.21
CA LEU A 53 17.42 14.75 16.13
C LEU A 53 17.41 13.82 14.93
N ASP A 54 16.56 12.80 14.94
CA ASP A 54 16.40 11.84 13.84
C ASP A 54 14.95 11.85 13.36
N ASP A 55 14.71 12.55 12.28
CA ASP A 55 13.39 12.78 11.68
C ASP A 55 12.71 11.52 11.09
N CYS A 56 13.32 10.37 11.30
CA CYS A 56 12.73 9.06 11.04
C CYS A 56 12.56 8.21 12.32
N SER A 57 12.78 8.80 13.49
CA SER A 57 12.67 8.14 14.79
C SER A 57 11.49 8.65 15.61
N PHE A 58 10.27 8.50 15.13
CA PHE A 58 9.06 9.02 15.78
C PHE A 58 7.94 7.98 15.89
N ILE A 59 6.90 8.34 16.64
CA ILE A 59 5.64 7.59 16.68
C ILE A 59 4.56 8.42 15.98
N VAL A 60 3.96 7.93 14.91
CA VAL A 60 2.97 8.64 14.08
C VAL A 60 1.82 9.20 14.91
N THR A 61 1.36 8.49 15.94
CA THR A 61 0.27 8.95 16.83
C THR A 61 0.68 10.07 17.78
N SER A 62 1.98 10.37 17.89
CA SER A 62 2.52 11.46 18.71
C SER A 62 2.74 12.76 17.91
N ILE A 63 2.47 12.76 16.62
CA ILE A 63 2.55 13.97 15.78
C ILE A 63 1.51 14.98 16.27
N THR A 64 2.00 16.15 16.74
CA THR A 64 1.17 17.21 17.31
C THR A 64 1.43 18.59 16.71
N VAL A 65 2.56 18.74 16.00
CA VAL A 65 2.95 19.97 15.29
C VAL A 65 3.08 19.68 13.79
N ALA A 66 3.33 20.70 12.98
CA ALA A 66 3.44 20.54 11.54
C ALA A 66 4.73 19.77 11.18
N VAL A 67 4.62 18.70 10.43
CA VAL A 67 5.77 18.01 9.85
C VAL A 67 6.43 18.90 8.80
N THR A 68 7.73 19.10 8.93
CA THR A 68 8.54 19.93 8.03
C THR A 68 9.72 19.18 7.43
N SER A 69 9.96 17.94 7.89
CA SER A 69 10.98 17.06 7.37
C SER A 69 10.75 16.76 5.88
N THR A 70 11.82 16.86 5.11
CA THR A 70 11.84 16.48 3.69
C THR A 70 12.47 15.09 3.48
N SER A 71 12.69 14.35 4.57
CA SER A 71 13.08 12.96 4.52
C SER A 71 11.92 12.11 4.02
N ASP A 72 12.25 10.96 3.48
CA ASP A 72 11.37 9.91 3.02
C ASP A 72 11.78 8.68 3.85
N CYS A 73 11.06 8.45 4.95
CA CYS A 73 11.52 7.53 5.99
C CYS A 73 11.21 6.07 5.69
N ASP A 74 10.19 5.81 4.92
CA ASP A 74 9.80 4.46 4.51
C ASP A 74 10.24 4.11 3.08
N GLY A 75 10.72 5.12 2.33
CA GLY A 75 11.35 4.93 1.04
C GLY A 75 10.41 4.78 -0.14
N ASP A 76 9.17 5.23 -0.02
CA ASP A 76 8.13 5.12 -1.06
C ASP A 76 8.21 6.21 -2.14
N GLY A 77 9.05 7.24 -1.94
CA GLY A 77 9.24 8.36 -2.85
C GLY A 77 8.45 9.61 -2.50
N VAL A 78 7.63 9.57 -1.45
CA VAL A 78 6.93 10.73 -0.88
C VAL A 78 7.68 11.19 0.37
N THR A 79 7.73 12.49 0.63
CA THR A 79 8.39 13.00 1.84
C THR A 79 7.43 12.98 3.03
N ASN A 80 7.96 12.83 4.26
CA ASN A 80 7.14 12.85 5.47
C ASN A 80 6.21 14.08 5.55
N ALA A 81 6.67 15.25 5.07
CA ALA A 81 5.86 16.47 5.05
C ALA A 81 4.71 16.40 4.03
N ASP A 82 4.96 15.80 2.86
CA ASP A 82 3.92 15.62 1.84
C ASP A 82 2.91 14.58 2.32
N GLU A 83 3.34 13.48 2.92
CA GLU A 83 2.47 12.45 3.49
C GLU A 83 1.59 12.99 4.62
N SER A 84 2.17 13.78 5.52
CA SER A 84 1.39 14.48 6.56
C SER A 84 0.30 15.39 5.97
N THR A 85 0.54 15.96 4.79
CA THR A 85 -0.43 16.78 4.05
C THR A 85 -1.48 15.94 3.36
N ASP A 86 -1.09 14.82 2.79
CA ASP A 86 -1.96 13.86 2.09
C ASP A 86 -2.78 12.99 3.04
N GLY A 87 -2.33 12.89 4.30
CA GLY A 87 -2.96 12.07 5.34
C GLY A 87 -2.57 10.59 5.24
N THR A 88 -1.42 10.31 4.67
CA THR A 88 -0.78 8.99 4.62
C THR A 88 0.18 8.79 5.80
N ASP A 89 0.75 7.61 5.96
CA ASP A 89 1.60 7.23 7.08
C ASP A 89 3.08 7.22 6.67
N PRO A 90 3.93 8.18 7.15
CA PRO A 90 5.34 8.29 6.77
C PRO A 90 6.25 7.14 7.24
N THR A 91 5.68 6.09 7.78
CA THR A 91 6.41 4.90 8.24
C THR A 91 5.91 3.61 7.58
N ASP A 92 4.92 3.72 6.70
CA ASP A 92 4.32 2.61 5.97
C ASP A 92 4.45 2.84 4.46
N ASN A 93 5.41 2.20 3.85
CA ASN A 93 5.75 2.33 2.44
C ASN A 93 4.65 1.84 1.47
N CYS A 94 3.53 1.38 1.96
CA CYS A 94 2.33 1.08 1.18
C CYS A 94 1.18 2.06 1.47
N SER A 95 1.45 3.16 2.18
CA SER A 95 0.50 4.21 2.54
C SER A 95 0.87 5.54 1.90
N PHE A 96 0.78 5.69 0.60
CA PHE A 96 1.25 6.87 -0.14
C PHE A 96 0.23 7.38 -1.16
N VAL A 97 0.46 8.58 -1.66
CA VAL A 97 -0.21 9.13 -2.85
C VAL A 97 0.82 9.23 -3.98
N LEU A 98 0.75 8.36 -4.97
CA LEU A 98 1.74 8.28 -6.05
C LEU A 98 2.00 9.63 -6.76
N ALA A 99 0.98 10.48 -6.87
CA ALA A 99 1.10 11.80 -7.49
C ALA A 99 1.93 12.79 -6.65
N SER A 100 2.13 12.52 -5.36
CA SER A 100 2.94 13.34 -4.44
C SER A 100 4.40 12.91 -4.38
N ALA A 101 4.77 11.82 -5.03
CA ALA A 101 6.15 11.33 -5.07
C ALA A 101 7.08 12.40 -5.71
N THR A 102 8.06 12.85 -4.93
CA THR A 102 9.04 13.89 -5.32
C THR A 102 10.47 13.37 -5.29
N THR A 103 10.69 12.22 -4.67
CA THR A 103 11.96 11.51 -4.61
C THR A 103 11.88 10.20 -5.38
N ALA A 104 13.00 9.55 -5.61
CA ALA A 104 12.99 8.21 -6.23
C ALA A 104 12.78 7.18 -5.11
N PRO A 105 11.79 6.29 -5.24
CA PRO A 105 11.61 5.21 -4.28
C PRO A 105 12.86 4.35 -4.09
N ASP A 106 13.00 3.77 -2.92
CA ASP A 106 14.15 2.94 -2.59
C ASP A 106 14.02 1.51 -3.17
N ALA A 107 15.06 0.68 -2.94
CA ALA A 107 15.08 -0.68 -3.47
C ALA A 107 14.12 -1.62 -2.72
N ALA A 108 13.78 -1.31 -1.48
CA ALA A 108 12.83 -2.12 -0.69
C ALA A 108 11.41 -1.89 -1.18
N TRP A 109 11.03 -0.62 -1.38
CA TRP A 109 9.74 -0.26 -1.97
C TRP A 109 9.56 -0.83 -3.38
N ASN A 110 10.60 -0.69 -4.23
CA ASN A 110 10.53 -1.23 -5.60
C ASN A 110 10.35 -2.75 -5.66
N ALA A 111 10.79 -3.47 -4.62
CA ALA A 111 10.65 -4.92 -4.53
C ALA A 111 9.41 -5.37 -3.74
N ALA A 112 8.70 -4.45 -3.11
CA ALA A 112 7.42 -4.71 -2.44
C ALA A 112 6.31 -4.90 -3.48
N ASP A 113 5.23 -5.50 -3.03
CA ASP A 113 3.97 -5.68 -3.74
C ASP A 113 2.89 -5.24 -2.74
N CYS A 114 2.45 -3.97 -2.87
CA CYS A 114 1.63 -3.33 -1.84
C CYS A 114 0.17 -3.75 -1.89
N ASP A 115 -0.36 -4.07 -3.05
CA ASP A 115 -1.75 -4.48 -3.23
C ASP A 115 -1.94 -6.01 -3.33
N GLY A 116 -0.84 -6.74 -3.56
CA GLY A 116 -0.85 -8.19 -3.54
C GLY A 116 -1.28 -8.83 -4.85
N ASP A 117 -1.20 -8.12 -5.96
CA ASP A 117 -1.58 -8.63 -7.30
C ASP A 117 -0.50 -9.51 -7.94
N GLY A 118 0.69 -9.57 -7.32
CA GLY A 118 1.82 -10.38 -7.77
C GLY A 118 2.79 -9.65 -8.68
N VAL A 119 2.58 -8.38 -8.95
CA VAL A 119 3.54 -7.48 -9.59
C VAL A 119 4.21 -6.62 -8.52
N THR A 120 5.48 -6.31 -8.66
CA THR A 120 6.16 -5.44 -7.70
C THR A 120 5.89 -3.98 -8.01
N ASN A 121 5.85 -3.12 -6.99
CA ASN A 121 5.62 -1.68 -7.17
C ASN A 121 6.54 -1.06 -8.25
N GLY A 122 7.81 -1.49 -8.29
CA GLY A 122 8.77 -1.00 -9.28
C GLY A 122 8.46 -1.45 -10.71
N ASP A 123 7.94 -2.66 -10.88
CA ASP A 123 7.50 -3.16 -12.19
C ASP A 123 6.21 -2.46 -12.61
N GLU A 124 5.28 -2.18 -11.69
CA GLU A 124 4.05 -1.45 -11.96
C GLU A 124 4.29 -0.01 -12.42
N VAL A 125 5.18 0.71 -11.73
CA VAL A 125 5.61 2.05 -12.19
C VAL A 125 6.19 1.99 -13.61
N THR A 126 6.91 0.91 -13.96
CA THR A 126 7.47 0.72 -15.30
C THR A 126 6.39 0.40 -16.33
N ASP A 127 5.42 -0.40 -15.95
CA ASP A 127 4.27 -0.79 -16.80
C ASP A 127 3.20 0.31 -16.89
N GLY A 128 3.20 1.26 -15.95
CA GLY A 128 2.22 2.35 -15.86
C GLY A 128 0.91 1.90 -15.23
N THR A 129 0.97 0.91 -14.36
CA THR A 129 -0.12 0.43 -13.50
C THR A 129 -0.05 1.07 -12.11
N ASP A 130 -1.02 0.81 -11.24
CA ASP A 130 -1.15 1.46 -9.93
C ASP A 130 -0.77 0.50 -8.79
N PRO A 131 0.34 0.73 -8.06
CA PRO A 131 0.82 -0.16 -6.97
C PRO A 131 -0.11 -0.30 -5.76
N LEU A 132 -1.29 0.31 -5.78
CA LEU A 132 -2.29 0.24 -4.72
C LEU A 132 -3.64 -0.28 -5.22
N ASP A 133 -3.75 -0.66 -6.50
CA ASP A 133 -4.97 -1.20 -7.10
C ASP A 133 -4.70 -2.60 -7.65
N ASP A 134 -5.07 -3.61 -6.88
CA ASP A 134 -4.86 -5.03 -7.16
C ASP A 134 -5.59 -5.58 -8.40
N CYS A 135 -6.28 -4.71 -9.12
CA CYS A 135 -6.87 -4.97 -10.43
C CYS A 135 -6.21 -4.18 -11.56
N SER A 136 -5.13 -3.43 -11.27
CA SER A 136 -4.42 -2.56 -12.21
C SER A 136 -3.03 -3.10 -12.54
N TYR A 137 -2.89 -4.26 -13.12
CA TYR A 137 -1.60 -4.90 -13.39
C TYR A 137 -1.45 -5.41 -14.82
N THR A 138 -0.24 -5.79 -15.18
CA THR A 138 0.09 -6.50 -16.42
C THR A 138 0.36 -7.97 -16.09
N ALA A 139 -0.49 -8.89 -16.54
CA ALA A 139 -0.38 -10.32 -16.22
C ALA A 139 1.01 -10.94 -16.56
N GLY A 140 1.70 -10.40 -17.58
CA GLY A 140 3.06 -10.84 -17.94
C GLY A 140 4.15 -10.40 -16.97
N SER A 141 3.86 -9.46 -16.06
CA SER A 141 4.79 -8.91 -15.07
C SER A 141 4.64 -9.55 -13.68
N ILE A 142 3.73 -10.52 -13.52
CA ILE A 142 3.58 -11.26 -12.26
C ILE A 142 4.88 -12.03 -11.96
N THR A 143 5.56 -11.66 -10.88
CA THR A 143 6.86 -12.24 -10.48
C THR A 143 6.89 -12.73 -9.05
N VAL A 144 5.92 -12.31 -8.22
CA VAL A 144 5.76 -12.73 -6.83
C VAL A 144 4.42 -13.43 -6.64
N ALA A 145 4.14 -13.94 -5.45
CA ALA A 145 2.91 -14.67 -5.20
C ALA A 145 1.71 -13.72 -5.13
N VAL A 146 0.67 -13.96 -5.89
CA VAL A 146 -0.60 -13.23 -5.77
C VAL A 146 -1.23 -13.54 -4.41
N THR A 147 -1.54 -12.52 -3.64
CA THR A 147 -2.15 -12.62 -2.30
C THR A 147 -3.50 -11.89 -2.22
N SER A 148 -3.83 -11.11 -3.25
CA SER A 148 -5.11 -10.42 -3.36
C SER A 148 -6.28 -11.40 -3.33
N THR A 149 -7.29 -11.05 -2.53
CA THR A 149 -8.57 -11.76 -2.45
C THR A 149 -9.65 -11.11 -3.29
N SER A 150 -9.28 -10.10 -4.10
CA SER A 150 -10.18 -9.48 -5.07
C SER A 150 -10.51 -10.45 -6.20
N ASP A 151 -11.60 -10.17 -6.85
CA ASP A 151 -12.15 -10.84 -8.02
C ASP A 151 -12.30 -9.75 -9.08
N CYS A 152 -11.24 -9.56 -9.88
CA CYS A 152 -11.12 -8.36 -10.73
C CYS A 152 -11.99 -8.41 -11.98
N ASP A 153 -12.31 -9.59 -12.46
CA ASP A 153 -13.17 -9.78 -13.62
C ASP A 153 -14.62 -10.15 -13.26
N GLY A 154 -14.87 -10.43 -11.97
CA GLY A 154 -16.20 -10.62 -11.43
C GLY A 154 -16.81 -12.00 -11.68
N ASP A 155 -16.01 -13.00 -11.98
CA ASP A 155 -16.48 -14.35 -12.32
C ASP A 155 -16.78 -15.23 -11.07
N GLY A 156 -16.42 -14.76 -9.88
CA GLY A 156 -16.63 -15.44 -8.59
C GLY A 156 -15.42 -16.22 -8.10
N VAL A 157 -14.29 -16.21 -8.81
CA VAL A 157 -13.01 -16.75 -8.39
C VAL A 157 -12.09 -15.58 -8.02
N THR A 158 -11.27 -15.72 -6.99
CA THR A 158 -10.34 -14.65 -6.61
C THR A 158 -9.08 -14.71 -7.46
N ASN A 159 -8.42 -13.56 -7.68
CA ASN A 159 -7.16 -13.47 -8.42
C ASN A 159 -6.10 -14.48 -7.92
N ALA A 160 -6.02 -14.69 -6.58
CA ALA A 160 -5.09 -15.64 -5.99
C ALA A 160 -5.44 -17.10 -6.33
N ASP A 161 -6.73 -17.45 -6.32
CA ASP A 161 -7.20 -18.78 -6.67
C ASP A 161 -6.97 -19.04 -8.16
N GLU A 162 -7.28 -18.09 -9.05
CA GLU A 162 -7.06 -18.18 -10.48
C GLU A 162 -5.58 -18.36 -10.85
N THR A 163 -4.71 -17.56 -10.23
CA THR A 163 -3.26 -17.72 -10.42
C THR A 163 -2.78 -19.13 -10.02
N THR A 164 -3.36 -19.68 -8.94
CA THR A 164 -3.07 -21.05 -8.49
C THR A 164 -3.60 -22.10 -9.46
N ASP A 165 -4.77 -21.88 -10.01
CA ASP A 165 -5.46 -22.77 -10.94
C ASP A 165 -4.94 -22.64 -12.37
N GLY A 166 -4.20 -21.56 -12.66
CA GLY A 166 -3.64 -21.25 -13.98
C GLY A 166 -4.65 -20.68 -14.95
N THR A 167 -5.68 -20.04 -14.44
CA THR A 167 -6.65 -19.23 -15.18
C THR A 167 -6.21 -17.75 -15.21
N ASP A 168 -6.92 -16.89 -15.93
CA ASP A 168 -6.55 -15.48 -16.14
C ASP A 168 -7.46 -14.58 -15.29
N PRO A 169 -6.94 -13.92 -14.23
CA PRO A 169 -7.75 -13.09 -13.31
C PRO A 169 -8.32 -11.81 -13.93
N THR A 170 -8.15 -11.61 -15.23
CA THR A 170 -8.68 -10.46 -15.98
C THR A 170 -9.65 -10.88 -17.10
N ASP A 171 -9.83 -12.19 -17.30
CA ASP A 171 -10.74 -12.74 -18.30
C ASP A 171 -11.91 -13.46 -17.63
N PRO A 172 -13.10 -12.85 -17.57
CA PRO A 172 -14.27 -13.40 -16.87
C PRO A 172 -14.80 -14.72 -17.44
N CYS A 173 -14.18 -15.21 -18.52
CA CYS A 173 -14.48 -16.51 -19.11
C CYS A 173 -13.34 -17.52 -18.97
N SER A 174 -12.34 -17.22 -18.12
CA SER A 174 -11.17 -18.07 -17.86
C SER A 174 -11.13 -18.54 -16.40
N PHE A 175 -12.09 -19.33 -15.97
CA PHE A 175 -12.21 -19.75 -14.57
C PHE A 175 -12.41 -21.26 -14.43
N ILE A 176 -12.25 -21.77 -13.20
CA ILE A 176 -12.67 -23.13 -12.83
C ILE A 176 -13.90 -23.02 -11.92
N LEU A 177 -15.06 -23.41 -12.40
CA LEU A 177 -16.36 -23.25 -11.71
C LEU A 177 -16.36 -23.79 -10.26
N THR A 178 -15.61 -24.86 -10.00
CA THR A 178 -15.49 -25.43 -8.64
C THR A 178 -14.58 -24.59 -7.72
N GLY A 179 -13.84 -23.62 -8.26
CA GLY A 179 -12.99 -22.67 -7.54
C GLY A 179 -13.70 -21.44 -7.04
N ALA A 180 -14.94 -21.19 -7.50
CA ALA A 180 -15.70 -20.00 -7.10
C ALA A 180 -15.89 -19.93 -5.58
N THR A 181 -15.36 -18.87 -4.98
CA THR A 181 -15.39 -18.62 -3.53
C THR A 181 -16.19 -17.37 -3.18
N THR A 182 -16.44 -16.52 -4.19
CA THR A 182 -17.26 -15.29 -4.11
C THR A 182 -18.52 -15.44 -4.96
N ALA A 183 -19.44 -14.50 -4.86
CA ALA A 183 -20.60 -14.50 -5.75
C ALA A 183 -20.24 -13.71 -7.02
N PRO A 184 -20.43 -14.28 -8.22
CA PRO A 184 -20.19 -13.55 -9.46
C PRO A 184 -20.97 -12.24 -9.53
N ASP A 185 -20.43 -11.27 -10.21
CA ASP A 185 -21.02 -9.95 -10.33
C ASP A 185 -22.19 -9.90 -11.33
N ALA A 186 -22.85 -8.75 -11.46
CA ALA A 186 -23.99 -8.60 -12.36
C ALA A 186 -23.59 -8.56 -13.85
N VAL A 187 -22.34 -8.18 -14.14
CA VAL A 187 -21.81 -8.12 -15.51
C VAL A 187 -21.52 -9.53 -15.99
N TRP A 188 -20.81 -10.32 -15.18
CA TRP A 188 -20.56 -11.72 -15.45
C TRP A 188 -21.84 -12.53 -15.61
N ASN A 189 -22.81 -12.35 -14.68
CA ASN A 189 -24.09 -13.05 -14.73
C ASN A 189 -24.91 -12.75 -16.01
N ALA A 190 -24.74 -11.56 -16.59
CA ALA A 190 -25.38 -11.17 -17.85
C ALA A 190 -24.55 -11.53 -19.11
N GLY A 191 -23.32 -11.99 -18.91
CA GLY A 191 -22.46 -12.50 -19.98
C GLY A 191 -22.90 -13.85 -20.48
N ASP A 192 -22.31 -14.29 -21.59
CA ASP A 192 -22.50 -15.58 -22.24
C ASP A 192 -21.11 -15.98 -22.73
N CYS A 193 -20.39 -16.77 -21.90
CA CYS A 193 -18.98 -17.06 -22.14
C CYS A 193 -18.73 -18.06 -23.26
N ASP A 194 -19.62 -19.01 -23.49
CA ASP A 194 -19.49 -20.03 -24.53
C ASP A 194 -20.26 -19.70 -25.80
N GLY A 195 -21.17 -18.72 -25.75
CA GLY A 195 -21.89 -18.22 -26.94
C GLY A 195 -23.08 -19.06 -27.36
N ASP A 196 -23.64 -19.88 -26.46
CA ASP A 196 -24.76 -20.78 -26.77
C ASP A 196 -26.14 -20.07 -26.72
N GLY A 197 -26.19 -18.82 -26.22
CA GLY A 197 -27.37 -17.98 -26.13
C GLY A 197 -28.09 -18.06 -24.79
N VAL A 198 -27.51 -18.70 -23.78
CA VAL A 198 -27.92 -18.67 -22.37
C VAL A 198 -26.90 -17.81 -21.62
N THR A 199 -27.31 -17.03 -20.62
CA THR A 199 -26.37 -16.25 -19.83
C THR A 199 -25.73 -17.10 -18.77
N ASN A 200 -24.46 -16.75 -18.39
CA ASN A 200 -23.73 -17.46 -17.33
C ASN A 200 -24.57 -17.59 -16.04
N GLY A 201 -25.30 -16.53 -15.65
CA GLY A 201 -26.15 -16.53 -14.46
C GLY A 201 -27.36 -17.46 -14.58
N ASP A 202 -27.95 -17.58 -15.75
CA ASP A 202 -29.05 -18.53 -16.01
C ASP A 202 -28.50 -19.96 -16.02
N GLU A 203 -27.32 -20.20 -16.57
CA GLU A 203 -26.67 -21.50 -16.56
C GLU A 203 -26.34 -22.00 -15.16
N VAL A 204 -25.73 -21.14 -14.33
CA VAL A 204 -25.50 -21.47 -12.90
C VAL A 204 -26.82 -21.82 -12.19
N THR A 205 -27.91 -21.10 -12.50
CA THR A 205 -29.24 -21.36 -11.94
C THR A 205 -29.80 -22.69 -12.41
N ASP A 206 -29.61 -23.02 -13.67
CA ASP A 206 -30.09 -24.25 -14.32
C ASP A 206 -29.19 -25.45 -14.02
N GLY A 207 -27.98 -25.19 -13.50
CA GLY A 207 -26.96 -26.20 -13.19
C GLY A 207 -26.28 -26.75 -14.46
N THR A 208 -26.17 -25.92 -15.49
CA THR A 208 -25.39 -26.12 -16.70
C THR A 208 -24.01 -25.48 -16.58
N ASP A 209 -23.14 -25.65 -17.55
CA ASP A 209 -21.75 -25.19 -17.51
C ASP A 209 -21.56 -23.96 -18.41
N PRO A 210 -21.27 -22.76 -17.87
CA PRO A 210 -21.07 -21.54 -18.66
C PRO A 210 -19.89 -21.53 -19.63
N LEU A 211 -19.13 -22.64 -19.70
CA LEU A 211 -17.98 -22.77 -20.60
C LEU A 211 -18.17 -23.92 -21.63
N ASP A 212 -19.34 -24.58 -21.66
CA ASP A 212 -19.65 -25.69 -22.57
C ASP A 212 -20.89 -25.37 -23.40
N ASP A 213 -20.69 -24.95 -24.65
CA ASP A 213 -21.73 -24.58 -25.63
C ASP A 213 -22.75 -25.69 -25.97
N CYS A 214 -22.56 -26.85 -25.40
CA CYS A 214 -23.49 -27.98 -25.50
C CYS A 214 -24.27 -28.28 -24.22
N SER A 215 -23.99 -27.52 -23.13
CA SER A 215 -24.53 -27.71 -21.76
C SER A 215 -25.58 -26.66 -21.42
N PHE A 216 -26.71 -26.62 -22.10
CA PHE A 216 -27.72 -25.58 -21.87
C PHE A 216 -29.16 -26.15 -21.74
N VAL A 217 -30.07 -25.35 -21.19
CA VAL A 217 -31.50 -25.61 -21.14
C VAL A 217 -32.22 -24.77 -22.20
N LEU A 218 -32.86 -25.43 -23.16
CA LEU A 218 -33.55 -24.79 -24.30
C LEU A 218 -34.56 -23.69 -23.93
N GLY A 219 -35.08 -23.71 -22.70
CA GLY A 219 -36.03 -22.72 -22.21
C GLY A 219 -35.42 -21.42 -21.73
N SER A 220 -34.10 -21.39 -21.56
CA SER A 220 -33.32 -20.25 -21.00
C SER A 220 -32.63 -19.42 -22.07
N ILE A 221 -32.70 -19.82 -23.35
CA ILE A 221 -32.15 -19.08 -24.48
C ILE A 221 -32.85 -17.72 -24.60
N SER A 222 -32.11 -16.59 -24.51
CA SER A 222 -32.58 -15.21 -24.46
C SER A 222 -32.39 -14.44 -25.79
#